data_6bf852bbb5256d1f18f81847b70e20ba
#
_entry.id   6bf852bbb5256d1f18f81847b70e20ba
#
_cell.length_a   1.000
_cell.length_b   1.000
_cell.length_c   1.000
_cell.angle_alpha   90.00
_cell.angle_beta   90.00
_cell.angle_gamma   90.00
#
_symmetry.space_group_name_H-M   'P 1'
#
loop_
_entity.id
_entity.type
_entity.pdbx_description
1 polymer ?
#
loop_
_entity_poly.entity_id
_entity_poly.type
_entity_poly.pdbx_seq_one_letter_code
_entity_poly.pdbx_strand_id
1 'polypeptide(L)'
;TLGLVVMESTKGESVMNQNARSKPVDVVVVGMGARAMIYAQETLRHPEMLHIVGVADVNPQAVRLARDTFGIPEERCFSSSEALASVPRFAQGAINGTMDPQHVSTTLPLLRRGYDVLLEKPFALDQYQADLLLSCARETGRRVMICHVLRYASFYRRLKELIVSGELGHIINIQMTEQVSYFHESVSYIRGKYASPEICGSGMLLSKCCHDLDILRHWIGRPCRSVSSFGSLQHFRPACRPAGAADRCLDCPQPVESECPYSAVKIYLRDLRGSSTWPNN
;
A
#
# COMPACT_ATOMS: atom_id res chain seq x y z
N THR A 1 -24.13 6.44 0.71
CA THR A 1 -23.42 7.58 0.09
C THR A 1 -22.06 7.66 0.76
N LEU A 2 -21.07 6.93 0.22
CA LEU A 2 -19.69 6.95 0.68
C LEU A 2 -19.08 8.32 0.39
N GLY A 3 -19.28 9.24 1.31
CA GLY A 3 -18.50 10.47 1.36
C GLY A 3 -17.09 10.13 1.90
N LEU A 4 -16.14 9.95 1.01
CA LEU A 4 -14.74 9.98 1.39
C LEU A 4 -14.48 11.35 1.99
N VAL A 5 -14.37 11.44 3.32
CA VAL A 5 -13.97 12.67 4.00
C VAL A 5 -12.45 12.76 3.87
N VAL A 6 -12.01 13.17 2.69
CA VAL A 6 -10.87 14.05 2.62
C VAL A 6 -11.41 15.36 3.18
N MET A 7 -11.01 15.77 4.36
CA MET A 7 -11.18 17.14 4.80
C MET A 7 -10.32 18.01 3.89
N GLU A 8 -10.88 18.39 2.73
CA GLU A 8 -10.42 19.56 2.01
C GLU A 8 -10.75 20.75 2.89
N SER A 9 -9.75 21.31 3.51
CA SER A 9 -9.80 22.66 4.05
C SER A 9 -10.08 23.60 2.86
N THR A 10 -11.37 23.95 2.67
CA THR A 10 -11.74 25.06 1.78
C THR A 10 -11.37 26.36 2.47
N LYS A 11 -10.11 26.76 2.38
CA LYS A 11 -9.65 28.16 2.44
C LYS A 11 -8.21 28.21 2.00
N GLY A 12 -8.01 28.81 0.84
CA GLY A 12 -6.77 29.44 0.41
C GLY A 12 -5.53 28.56 0.47
N GLU A 13 -5.13 28.02 -0.66
CA GLU A 13 -3.75 27.60 -0.87
C GLU A 13 -2.84 28.81 -0.60
N SER A 14 -2.39 28.96 0.64
CA SER A 14 -1.21 29.74 0.90
C SER A 14 -0.05 28.93 0.32
N VAL A 15 0.57 29.45 -0.72
CA VAL A 15 1.91 29.07 -1.17
C VAL A 15 2.72 28.82 0.11
N MET A 16 3.10 27.57 0.39
CA MET A 16 3.95 27.25 1.53
C MET A 16 5.20 28.10 1.41
N ASN A 17 5.34 29.00 2.36
CA ASN A 17 6.51 29.84 2.50
C ASN A 17 7.71 28.90 2.77
N GLN A 18 8.57 28.67 1.79
CA GLN A 18 9.69 27.72 1.80
C GLN A 18 10.77 28.07 2.85
N ASN A 19 10.57 29.09 3.67
CA ASN A 19 11.58 29.60 4.61
C ASN A 19 11.34 29.32 6.09
N ALA A 20 10.26 28.63 6.48
CA ALA A 20 10.14 28.14 7.84
C ALA A 20 10.55 26.66 7.82
N ARG A 21 11.82 26.33 8.09
CA ARG A 21 12.27 24.96 8.38
C ARG A 21 11.54 24.49 9.64
N SER A 22 10.38 23.88 9.45
CA SER A 22 9.72 23.14 10.52
C SER A 22 10.65 22.01 10.96
N LYS A 23 10.68 21.70 12.26
CA LYS A 23 11.39 20.51 12.74
C LYS A 23 10.90 19.27 11.99
N PRO A 24 11.78 18.27 11.73
CA PRO A 24 11.36 17.02 11.13
C PRO A 24 10.17 16.41 11.88
N VAL A 25 9.31 15.73 11.16
CA VAL A 25 8.17 15.03 11.76
C VAL A 25 8.63 13.67 12.25
N ASP A 26 8.48 13.40 13.54
CA ASP A 26 8.76 12.09 14.10
C ASP A 26 7.59 11.14 13.83
N VAL A 27 7.90 9.97 13.28
CA VAL A 27 6.92 8.92 12.97
C VAL A 27 7.35 7.57 13.51
N VAL A 28 6.36 6.72 13.80
CA VAL A 28 6.55 5.30 14.09
C VAL A 28 6.11 4.47 12.89
N VAL A 29 6.69 3.30 12.69
CA VAL A 29 6.27 2.38 11.63
C VAL A 29 5.66 1.13 12.23
N VAL A 30 4.47 0.74 11.75
CA VAL A 30 3.75 -0.46 12.15
C VAL A 30 3.63 -1.38 10.93
N GLY A 31 4.18 -2.60 11.04
CA GLY A 31 4.30 -3.51 9.91
C GLY A 31 5.47 -3.12 9.00
N MET A 32 6.70 -3.49 9.37
CA MET A 32 7.93 -3.16 8.63
C MET A 32 8.17 -4.15 7.47
N GLY A 33 7.16 -4.33 6.64
CA GLY A 33 7.27 -5.06 5.38
C GLY A 33 7.95 -4.23 4.28
N ALA A 34 8.13 -4.83 3.08
CA ALA A 34 8.81 -4.19 1.95
C ALA A 34 8.23 -2.80 1.60
N ARG A 35 6.92 -2.62 1.66
CA ARG A 35 6.28 -1.34 1.35
C ARG A 35 6.58 -0.27 2.40
N ALA A 36 6.45 -0.59 3.67
CA ALA A 36 6.77 0.33 4.75
C ALA A 36 8.26 0.72 4.74
N MET A 37 9.15 -0.23 4.43
CA MET A 37 10.58 0.02 4.28
C MET A 37 10.87 1.06 3.19
N ILE A 38 10.16 1.02 2.06
CA ILE A 38 10.31 2.03 1.00
C ILE A 38 10.00 3.43 1.53
N TYR A 39 8.91 3.60 2.28
CA TYR A 39 8.58 4.89 2.89
C TYR A 39 9.58 5.31 3.95
N ALA A 40 10.00 4.36 4.78
CA ALA A 40 10.97 4.62 5.85
C ALA A 40 12.34 5.04 5.29
N GLN A 41 12.79 4.44 4.20
CA GLN A 41 14.06 4.81 3.55
C GLN A 41 14.10 6.26 3.03
N GLU A 42 12.95 6.87 2.73
CA GLU A 42 12.92 8.30 2.36
C GLU A 42 13.42 9.20 3.51
N THR A 43 13.32 8.74 4.75
CA THR A 43 13.84 9.49 5.91
C THR A 43 15.38 9.58 5.91
N LEU A 44 16.05 8.60 5.31
CA LEU A 44 17.51 8.62 5.15
C LEU A 44 17.95 9.58 4.03
N ARG A 45 17.08 9.84 3.04
CA ARG A 45 17.31 10.79 1.96
C ARG A 45 16.94 12.22 2.34
N HIS A 46 15.93 12.34 3.20
CA HIS A 46 15.32 13.61 3.62
C HIS A 46 15.19 13.69 5.14
N PRO A 47 16.31 13.59 5.89
CA PRO A 47 16.27 13.60 7.36
C PRO A 47 15.76 14.93 7.93
N GLU A 48 15.80 16.00 7.14
CA GLU A 48 15.24 17.30 7.52
C GLU A 48 13.71 17.34 7.51
N MET A 49 13.06 16.34 6.89
CA MET A 49 11.61 16.28 6.77
C MET A 49 10.96 15.30 7.72
N LEU A 50 11.56 14.11 7.88
CA LEU A 50 10.92 12.98 8.56
C LEU A 50 11.96 12.12 9.29
N HIS A 51 11.64 11.69 10.52
CA HIS A 51 12.44 10.75 11.32
C HIS A 51 11.63 9.53 11.71
N ILE A 52 12.20 8.35 11.58
CA ILE A 52 11.66 7.12 12.16
C ILE A 52 12.17 7.01 13.59
N VAL A 53 11.26 7.12 14.56
CA VAL A 53 11.61 7.12 15.99
C VAL A 53 11.07 5.92 16.76
N GLY A 54 10.39 4.99 16.07
CA GLY A 54 9.88 3.76 16.66
C GLY A 54 9.39 2.77 15.62
N VAL A 55 9.36 1.50 15.96
CA VAL A 55 8.92 0.41 15.09
C VAL A 55 8.08 -0.60 15.86
N ALA A 56 7.05 -1.14 15.21
CA ALA A 56 6.26 -2.26 15.69
C ALA A 56 6.05 -3.29 14.59
N ASP A 57 6.47 -4.53 14.82
CA ASP A 57 6.25 -5.64 13.90
C ASP A 57 6.21 -6.96 14.68
N VAL A 58 5.37 -7.89 14.25
CA VAL A 58 5.31 -9.25 14.82
C VAL A 58 6.54 -10.10 14.48
N ASN A 59 7.28 -9.72 13.43
CA ASN A 59 8.53 -10.36 13.05
C ASN A 59 9.73 -9.70 13.76
N PRO A 60 10.40 -10.39 14.72
CA PRO A 60 11.52 -9.80 15.43
C PRO A 60 12.72 -9.46 14.52
N GLN A 61 12.85 -10.11 13.37
CA GLN A 61 13.92 -9.79 12.41
C GLN A 61 13.65 -8.46 11.72
N ALA A 62 12.39 -8.18 11.35
CA ALA A 62 12.00 -6.89 10.79
C ALA A 62 12.20 -5.75 11.79
N VAL A 63 11.87 -5.98 13.07
CA VAL A 63 12.14 -5.01 14.15
C VAL A 63 13.62 -4.72 14.29
N ARG A 64 14.49 -5.77 14.34
CA ARG A 64 15.94 -5.60 14.42
C ARG A 64 16.50 -4.83 13.23
N LEU A 65 16.08 -5.22 12.02
CA LEU A 65 16.50 -4.53 10.79
C LEU A 65 16.16 -3.04 10.82
N ALA A 66 14.93 -2.72 11.21
CA ALA A 66 14.48 -1.32 11.33
C ALA A 66 15.26 -0.56 12.40
N ARG A 67 15.43 -1.16 13.58
CA ARG A 67 16.23 -0.59 14.68
C ARG A 67 17.63 -0.21 14.21
N ASP A 68 18.31 -1.16 13.59
CA ASP A 68 19.71 -1.00 13.17
C ASP A 68 19.83 -0.03 11.98
N THR A 69 18.82 0.00 11.07
CA THR A 69 18.83 0.88 9.91
C THR A 69 18.56 2.35 10.27
N PHE A 70 17.63 2.59 11.19
CA PHE A 70 17.17 3.93 11.54
C PHE A 70 17.67 4.43 12.91
N GLY A 71 18.48 3.64 13.62
CA GLY A 71 19.02 4.01 14.93
C GLY A 71 17.94 4.11 16.01
N ILE A 72 16.90 3.27 15.96
CA ILE A 72 15.78 3.29 16.90
C ILE A 72 16.22 2.72 18.24
N PRO A 73 16.00 3.41 19.38
CA PRO A 73 16.32 2.86 20.70
C PRO A 73 15.46 1.63 21.03
N GLU A 74 16.01 0.68 21.78
CA GLU A 74 15.37 -0.60 22.10
C GLU A 74 13.99 -0.43 22.74
N GLU A 75 13.84 0.55 23.64
CA GLU A 75 12.59 0.88 24.32
C GLU A 75 11.49 1.42 23.40
N ARG A 76 11.82 1.70 22.12
CA ARG A 76 10.88 2.12 21.07
C ARG A 76 10.66 1.04 19.99
N CYS A 77 11.09 -0.19 20.29
CA CYS A 77 10.89 -1.37 19.47
C CYS A 77 9.79 -2.24 20.08
N PHE A 78 8.70 -2.45 19.33
CA PHE A 78 7.50 -3.12 19.84
C PHE A 78 7.18 -4.37 19.01
N SER A 79 6.57 -5.36 19.66
CA SER A 79 6.16 -6.61 18.99
C SER A 79 4.78 -6.50 18.30
N SER A 80 4.02 -5.45 18.54
CA SER A 80 2.70 -5.22 17.90
C SER A 80 2.26 -3.75 17.97
N SER A 81 1.24 -3.42 17.18
CA SER A 81 0.59 -2.10 17.22
C SER A 81 -0.05 -1.80 18.58
N GLU A 82 -0.58 -2.82 19.24
CA GLU A 82 -1.19 -2.71 20.57
C GLU A 82 -0.13 -2.41 21.63
N ALA A 83 1.02 -3.09 21.56
CA ALA A 83 2.14 -2.84 22.45
C ALA A 83 2.65 -1.39 22.28
N LEU A 84 2.78 -0.90 21.06
CA LEU A 84 3.13 0.49 20.78
C LEU A 84 2.05 1.46 21.29
N ALA A 85 0.77 1.15 21.11
CA ALA A 85 -0.32 1.99 21.56
C ALA A 85 -0.51 1.95 23.10
N SER A 86 0.07 1.00 23.81
CA SER A 86 -0.01 0.92 25.28
C SER A 86 0.87 1.97 25.99
N VAL A 87 1.91 2.45 25.33
CA VAL A 87 2.80 3.48 25.90
C VAL A 87 2.33 4.90 25.55
N PRO A 88 2.75 5.95 26.29
CA PRO A 88 2.45 7.32 25.90
C PRO A 88 2.94 7.65 24.49
N ARG A 89 2.15 8.45 23.76
CA ARG A 89 2.53 8.89 22.42
C ARG A 89 3.85 9.68 22.46
N PHE A 90 4.79 9.30 21.59
CA PHE A 90 6.13 9.92 21.48
C PHE A 90 6.49 10.38 20.07
N ALA A 91 5.55 10.27 19.11
CA ALA A 91 5.72 10.74 17.73
C ALA A 91 4.45 11.45 17.25
N GLN A 92 4.54 12.21 16.16
CA GLN A 92 3.40 12.91 15.59
C GLN A 92 2.51 11.98 14.76
N GLY A 93 3.12 11.08 14.00
CA GLY A 93 2.40 10.20 13.09
C GLY A 93 2.86 8.75 13.16
N ALA A 94 2.09 7.90 12.50
CA ALA A 94 2.41 6.50 12.27
C ALA A 94 2.27 6.15 10.79
N ILE A 95 3.17 5.32 10.28
CA ILE A 95 3.05 4.67 8.97
C ILE A 95 2.56 3.25 9.24
N ASN A 96 1.40 2.89 8.73
CA ASN A 96 0.86 1.54 8.86
C ASN A 96 0.97 0.79 7.52
N GLY A 97 1.91 -0.15 7.45
CA GLY A 97 2.18 -1.02 6.31
C GLY A 97 1.95 -2.49 6.63
N THR A 98 1.03 -2.81 7.54
CA THR A 98 0.63 -4.19 7.87
C THR A 98 -0.04 -4.88 6.67
N MET A 99 -0.51 -6.10 6.84
CA MET A 99 -1.29 -6.80 5.80
C MET A 99 -2.70 -6.25 5.70
N ASP A 100 -3.29 -6.32 4.50
CA ASP A 100 -4.62 -5.81 4.17
C ASP A 100 -5.69 -6.13 5.26
N PRO A 101 -5.81 -7.39 5.77
CA PRO A 101 -6.80 -7.70 6.81
C PRO A 101 -6.53 -7.02 8.16
N GLN A 102 -5.32 -6.56 8.40
CA GLN A 102 -4.90 -5.95 9.66
C GLN A 102 -4.97 -4.42 9.66
N HIS A 103 -5.15 -3.79 8.51
CA HIS A 103 -5.07 -2.34 8.36
C HIS A 103 -5.95 -1.60 9.37
N VAL A 104 -7.22 -1.97 9.46
CA VAL A 104 -8.15 -1.28 10.38
C VAL A 104 -7.83 -1.63 11.82
N SER A 105 -7.70 -2.91 12.17
CA SER A 105 -7.46 -3.34 13.56
C SER A 105 -6.19 -2.74 14.16
N THR A 106 -5.12 -2.61 13.37
CA THR A 106 -3.85 -2.01 13.81
C THR A 106 -3.87 -0.48 13.78
N THR A 107 -4.75 0.14 13.00
CA THR A 107 -4.88 1.61 12.94
C THR A 107 -5.70 2.17 14.10
N LEU A 108 -6.79 1.51 14.49
CA LEU A 108 -7.68 2.03 15.54
C LEU A 108 -6.97 2.34 16.88
N PRO A 109 -6.09 1.47 17.41
CA PRO A 109 -5.33 1.77 18.63
C PRO A 109 -4.43 3.02 18.49
N LEU A 110 -3.83 3.21 17.32
CA LEU A 110 -2.96 4.35 17.03
C LEU A 110 -3.75 5.67 17.03
N LEU A 111 -4.91 5.71 16.38
CA LEU A 111 -5.79 6.87 16.37
C LEU A 111 -6.24 7.23 17.80
N ARG A 112 -6.66 6.25 18.58
CA ARG A 112 -7.07 6.43 19.98
C ARG A 112 -5.91 6.94 20.87
N ARG A 113 -4.68 6.56 20.53
CA ARG A 113 -3.47 7.08 21.19
C ARG A 113 -3.08 8.49 20.74
N GLY A 114 -3.73 9.00 19.68
CA GLY A 114 -3.54 10.35 19.18
C GLY A 114 -2.53 10.49 18.04
N TYR A 115 -2.14 9.41 17.37
CA TYR A 115 -1.33 9.48 16.16
C TYR A 115 -2.20 9.85 14.94
N ASP A 116 -1.67 10.69 14.06
CA ASP A 116 -2.14 10.76 12.68
C ASP A 116 -1.52 9.57 11.91
N VAL A 117 -2.24 8.96 10.98
CA VAL A 117 -1.80 7.70 10.36
C VAL A 117 -1.73 7.81 8.83
N LEU A 118 -0.57 7.48 8.27
CA LEU A 118 -0.40 7.14 6.85
C LEU A 118 -0.66 5.64 6.71
N LEU A 119 -1.79 5.27 6.10
CA LEU A 119 -2.27 3.90 6.00
C LEU A 119 -2.11 3.34 4.59
N GLU A 120 -1.50 2.16 4.48
CA GLU A 120 -1.43 1.45 3.20
C GLU A 120 -2.80 1.04 2.67
N LYS A 121 -2.83 0.89 1.36
CA LYS A 121 -4.01 0.46 0.59
C LYS A 121 -4.06 -1.08 0.46
N PRO A 122 -5.24 -1.67 0.33
CA PRO A 122 -6.56 -1.10 0.52
C PRO A 122 -6.81 -0.80 2.00
N PHE A 123 -7.35 0.35 2.31
CA PHE A 123 -7.49 0.82 3.69
C PHE A 123 -8.50 0.02 4.53
N ALA A 124 -9.40 -0.72 3.88
CA ALA A 124 -10.40 -1.59 4.48
C ALA A 124 -10.80 -2.67 3.49
N LEU A 125 -11.30 -3.81 3.97
CA LEU A 125 -11.74 -4.92 3.13
C LEU A 125 -13.24 -4.86 2.81
N ASP A 126 -14.01 -4.20 3.66
CA ASP A 126 -15.46 -4.08 3.53
C ASP A 126 -15.96 -2.74 4.10
N GLN A 127 -17.26 -2.50 3.93
CA GLN A 127 -17.93 -1.29 4.38
C GLN A 127 -17.87 -1.14 5.91
N TYR A 128 -18.01 -2.22 6.64
CA TYR A 128 -18.00 -2.18 8.11
C TYR A 128 -16.64 -1.71 8.64
N GLN A 129 -15.54 -2.23 8.10
CA GLN A 129 -14.20 -1.79 8.44
C GLN A 129 -13.95 -0.32 8.06
N ALA A 130 -14.45 0.10 6.89
CA ALA A 130 -14.34 1.49 6.45
C ALA A 130 -15.09 2.44 7.39
N ASP A 131 -16.27 2.08 7.83
CA ASP A 131 -17.09 2.87 8.76
C ASP A 131 -16.46 2.94 10.16
N LEU A 132 -15.88 1.84 10.65
CA LEU A 132 -15.14 1.81 11.91
C LEU A 132 -13.95 2.77 11.87
N LEU A 133 -13.15 2.72 10.81
CA LEU A 133 -11.99 3.59 10.64
C LEU A 133 -12.40 5.06 10.60
N LEU A 134 -13.44 5.39 9.82
CA LEU A 134 -13.96 6.73 9.69
C LEU A 134 -14.52 7.27 11.01
N SER A 135 -15.30 6.47 11.72
CA SER A 135 -15.86 6.86 13.03
C SER A 135 -14.74 7.14 14.03
N CYS A 136 -13.78 6.23 14.14
CA CYS A 136 -12.66 6.40 15.06
C CYS A 136 -11.82 7.65 14.72
N ALA A 137 -11.55 7.91 13.45
CA ALA A 137 -10.82 9.11 13.02
C ALA A 137 -11.58 10.39 13.41
N ARG A 138 -12.91 10.42 13.25
CA ARG A 138 -13.77 11.54 13.66
C ARG A 138 -13.80 11.73 15.18
N GLU A 139 -14.03 10.65 15.92
CA GLU A 139 -14.10 10.66 17.39
C GLU A 139 -12.79 11.15 18.03
N THR A 140 -11.65 10.75 17.47
CA THR A 140 -10.33 11.11 17.98
C THR A 140 -9.81 12.44 17.44
N GLY A 141 -10.45 13.00 16.40
CA GLY A 141 -9.96 14.18 15.69
C GLY A 141 -8.62 13.93 14.97
N ARG A 142 -8.30 12.66 14.67
CA ARG A 142 -7.04 12.29 14.01
C ARG A 142 -7.24 12.10 12.52
N ARG A 143 -6.16 12.32 11.76
CA ARG A 143 -6.17 12.20 10.30
C ARG A 143 -5.69 10.81 9.89
N VAL A 144 -6.37 10.25 8.89
CA VAL A 144 -5.91 9.07 8.19
C VAL A 144 -5.69 9.44 6.72
N MET A 145 -4.46 9.32 6.27
CA MET A 145 -4.10 9.51 4.87
C MET A 145 -3.86 8.15 4.23
N ILE A 146 -4.58 7.84 3.17
CA ILE A 146 -4.45 6.57 2.47
C ILE A 146 -3.35 6.66 1.42
N CYS A 147 -2.52 5.62 1.30
CA CYS A 147 -1.41 5.54 0.35
C CYS A 147 -1.88 5.32 -1.10
N HIS A 148 -2.74 6.20 -1.61
CA HIS A 148 -3.10 6.25 -3.02
C HIS A 148 -2.02 7.00 -3.81
N VAL A 149 -0.86 6.38 -3.94
CA VAL A 149 0.38 6.97 -4.43
C VAL A 149 0.30 7.51 -5.86
N LEU A 150 -0.60 6.99 -6.69
CA LEU A 150 -0.78 7.47 -8.06
C LEU A 150 -1.18 8.96 -8.11
N ARG A 151 -1.92 9.47 -7.12
CA ARG A 151 -2.28 10.89 -7.05
C ARG A 151 -1.07 11.81 -7.01
N TYR A 152 0.09 11.32 -6.55
CA TYR A 152 1.32 12.08 -6.36
C TYR A 152 2.34 11.86 -7.48
N ALA A 153 2.15 10.85 -8.33
CA ALA A 153 3.03 10.60 -9.46
C ALA A 153 2.86 11.69 -10.54
N SER A 154 3.96 12.16 -11.11
CA SER A 154 4.01 13.31 -12.01
C SER A 154 3.06 13.20 -13.20
N PHE A 155 2.98 12.01 -13.81
CA PHE A 155 2.07 11.72 -14.92
C PHE A 155 0.60 11.96 -14.54
N TYR A 156 0.14 11.37 -13.43
CA TYR A 156 -1.26 11.49 -13.00
C TYR A 156 -1.60 12.89 -12.51
N ARG A 157 -0.64 13.57 -11.89
CA ARG A 157 -0.77 14.99 -11.53
C ARG A 157 -0.95 15.87 -12.75
N ARG A 158 -0.12 15.66 -13.78
CA ARG A 158 -0.23 16.42 -15.04
C ARG A 158 -1.56 16.21 -15.71
N LEU A 159 -2.09 14.98 -15.75
CA LEU A 159 -3.44 14.71 -16.24
C LEU A 159 -4.52 15.44 -15.43
N LYS A 160 -4.39 15.46 -14.11
CA LYS A 160 -5.32 16.22 -13.26
C LYS A 160 -5.31 17.72 -13.58
N GLU A 161 -4.14 18.30 -13.75
CA GLU A 161 -3.96 19.71 -14.14
C GLU A 161 -4.68 20.01 -15.46
N LEU A 162 -4.49 19.17 -16.49
CA LEU A 162 -5.14 19.33 -17.79
C LEU A 162 -6.67 19.21 -17.71
N ILE A 163 -7.17 18.32 -16.86
CA ILE A 163 -8.62 18.17 -16.64
C ILE A 163 -9.19 19.43 -15.95
N VAL A 164 -8.48 19.92 -14.93
CA VAL A 164 -8.95 21.07 -14.14
C VAL A 164 -8.81 22.39 -14.90
N SER A 165 -7.79 22.52 -15.76
CA SER A 165 -7.62 23.72 -16.60
C SER A 165 -8.75 23.94 -17.62
N GLY A 166 -9.52 22.88 -17.91
CA GLY A 166 -10.57 22.93 -18.93
C GLY A 166 -10.09 22.76 -20.36
N GLU A 167 -8.77 22.59 -20.59
CA GLU A 167 -8.22 22.36 -21.92
C GLU A 167 -8.82 21.17 -22.65
N LEU A 168 -9.24 20.12 -21.88
CA LEU A 168 -9.88 18.92 -22.43
C LEU A 168 -11.41 19.08 -22.56
N GLY A 169 -11.98 20.22 -22.16
CA GLY A 169 -13.42 20.40 -22.10
C GLY A 169 -14.10 19.49 -21.08
N HIS A 170 -15.36 19.15 -21.34
CA HIS A 170 -16.11 18.22 -20.50
C HIS A 170 -15.66 16.78 -20.74
N ILE A 171 -15.27 16.09 -19.69
CA ILE A 171 -14.93 14.66 -19.76
C ILE A 171 -16.24 13.86 -19.87
N ILE A 172 -16.45 13.24 -21.02
CA ILE A 172 -17.64 12.41 -21.31
C ILE A 172 -17.41 10.94 -20.94
N ASN A 173 -16.19 10.45 -21.19
CA ASN A 173 -15.81 9.06 -20.93
C ASN A 173 -14.33 8.97 -20.56
N ILE A 174 -13.98 7.99 -19.71
CA ILE A 174 -12.62 7.60 -19.45
C ILE A 174 -12.53 6.08 -19.64
N GLN A 175 -11.64 5.63 -20.51
CA GLN A 175 -11.25 4.23 -20.62
C GLN A 175 -9.90 4.04 -19.97
N MET A 176 -9.82 3.13 -19.00
CA MET A 176 -8.61 2.81 -18.27
C MET A 176 -8.37 1.30 -18.28
N THR A 177 -7.14 0.89 -18.46
CA THR A 177 -6.75 -0.52 -18.47
C THR A 177 -5.59 -0.72 -17.52
N GLU A 178 -5.76 -1.60 -16.55
CA GLU A 178 -4.68 -2.05 -15.67
C GLU A 178 -4.17 -3.40 -16.14
N GLN A 179 -2.94 -3.44 -16.61
CA GLN A 179 -2.28 -4.65 -17.09
C GLN A 179 -1.23 -5.09 -16.08
N VAL A 180 -1.54 -6.13 -15.30
CA VAL A 180 -0.55 -6.73 -14.40
C VAL A 180 0.38 -7.62 -15.20
N SER A 181 1.69 -7.35 -15.16
CA SER A 181 2.67 -8.17 -15.87
C SER A 181 2.65 -9.62 -15.37
N TYR A 182 3.00 -10.56 -16.26
CA TYR A 182 3.09 -12.00 -15.90
C TYR A 182 3.98 -12.26 -14.69
N PHE A 183 5.04 -11.48 -14.54
CA PHE A 183 5.97 -11.54 -13.43
C PHE A 183 5.27 -11.15 -12.11
N HIS A 184 4.63 -9.99 -12.08
CA HIS A 184 3.91 -9.50 -10.90
C HIS A 184 2.74 -10.42 -10.53
N GLU A 185 1.99 -10.89 -11.53
CA GLU A 185 0.92 -11.87 -11.35
C GLU A 185 1.44 -13.14 -10.68
N SER A 186 2.52 -13.71 -11.22
CA SER A 186 3.13 -14.94 -10.69
C SER A 186 3.60 -14.79 -9.25
N VAL A 187 4.25 -13.68 -8.93
CA VAL A 187 4.84 -13.44 -7.60
C VAL A 187 3.78 -13.13 -6.56
N SER A 188 2.82 -12.28 -6.89
CA SER A 188 1.86 -11.77 -5.90
C SER A 188 0.59 -12.59 -5.81
N TYR A 189 0.00 -12.95 -6.97
CA TYR A 189 -1.37 -13.49 -7.04
C TYR A 189 -1.42 -15.00 -7.27
N ILE A 190 -0.35 -15.61 -7.78
CA ILE A 190 -0.31 -17.06 -7.97
C ILE A 190 0.44 -17.76 -6.84
N ARG A 191 1.59 -17.24 -6.40
CA ARG A 191 2.43 -17.86 -5.36
C ARG A 191 2.57 -17.05 -4.09
N GLY A 192 2.27 -15.76 -4.17
CA GLY A 192 2.45 -14.85 -3.04
C GLY A 192 1.24 -14.79 -2.12
N LYS A 193 1.31 -13.84 -1.21
CA LYS A 193 0.30 -13.63 -0.15
C LYS A 193 -1.11 -13.30 -0.66
N TYR A 194 -1.24 -12.85 -1.90
CA TYR A 194 -2.53 -12.55 -2.54
C TYR A 194 -3.10 -13.74 -3.35
N ALA A 195 -2.46 -14.92 -3.29
CA ALA A 195 -2.94 -16.13 -3.96
C ALA A 195 -4.21 -16.73 -3.32
N SER A 196 -4.44 -16.44 -2.04
CA SER A 196 -5.59 -16.95 -1.29
C SER A 196 -6.41 -15.78 -0.73
N PRO A 197 -7.69 -15.66 -1.08
CA PRO A 197 -8.60 -14.67 -0.49
C PRO A 197 -8.71 -14.79 1.02
N GLU A 198 -8.58 -16.00 1.58
CA GLU A 198 -8.62 -16.27 3.01
C GLU A 198 -7.44 -15.63 3.75
N ILE A 199 -6.28 -15.54 3.08
CA ILE A 199 -5.06 -14.94 3.66
C ILE A 199 -5.04 -13.43 3.45
N CYS A 200 -5.29 -12.97 2.22
CA CYS A 200 -5.17 -11.55 1.90
C CYS A 200 -6.45 -10.75 2.16
N GLY A 201 -7.61 -11.40 2.20
CA GLY A 201 -8.92 -10.77 2.40
C GLY A 201 -9.39 -9.87 1.25
N SER A 202 -8.50 -9.40 0.40
CA SER A 202 -8.78 -8.34 -0.57
C SER A 202 -8.99 -8.83 -2.00
N GLY A 203 -8.34 -9.94 -2.41
CA GLY A 203 -8.30 -10.37 -3.80
C GLY A 203 -7.64 -9.34 -4.73
N MET A 204 -7.51 -9.68 -6.02
CA MET A 204 -6.80 -8.86 -7.00
C MET A 204 -7.49 -7.52 -7.25
N LEU A 205 -8.82 -7.50 -7.40
CA LEU A 205 -9.55 -6.28 -7.72
C LEU A 205 -9.36 -5.22 -6.62
N LEU A 206 -9.55 -5.58 -5.36
CA LEU A 206 -9.42 -4.63 -4.25
C LEU A 206 -7.95 -4.28 -3.98
N SER A 207 -7.03 -5.25 -3.98
CA SER A 207 -5.61 -5.01 -3.66
C SER A 207 -4.88 -4.22 -4.76
N LYS A 208 -5.28 -4.36 -6.02
CA LYS A 208 -4.62 -3.72 -7.16
C LYS A 208 -5.43 -2.55 -7.72
N CYS A 209 -6.67 -2.81 -8.15
CA CYS A 209 -7.45 -1.80 -8.87
C CYS A 209 -8.09 -0.74 -7.95
N CYS A 210 -7.88 -0.81 -6.63
CA CYS A 210 -8.22 0.32 -5.76
C CYS A 210 -7.50 1.61 -6.15
N HIS A 211 -6.30 1.52 -6.73
CA HIS A 211 -5.59 2.66 -7.28
C HIS A 211 -6.31 3.26 -8.50
N ASP A 212 -6.81 2.41 -9.39
CA ASP A 212 -7.49 2.83 -10.61
C ASP A 212 -8.82 3.53 -10.29
N LEU A 213 -9.60 2.91 -9.40
CA LEU A 213 -10.88 3.49 -8.96
C LEU A 213 -10.66 4.82 -8.20
N ASP A 214 -9.61 4.90 -7.39
CA ASP A 214 -9.25 6.11 -6.68
C ASP A 214 -8.86 7.24 -7.64
N ILE A 215 -7.99 6.97 -8.61
CA ILE A 215 -7.52 7.98 -9.54
C ILE A 215 -8.63 8.46 -10.48
N LEU A 216 -9.52 7.57 -10.94
CA LEU A 216 -10.70 7.94 -11.72
C LEU A 216 -11.59 8.90 -10.94
N ARG A 217 -11.89 8.58 -9.67
CA ARG A 217 -12.67 9.46 -8.80
C ARG A 217 -11.96 10.79 -8.55
N HIS A 218 -10.64 10.76 -8.35
CA HIS A 218 -9.84 11.96 -8.16
C HIS A 218 -9.89 12.89 -9.38
N TRP A 219 -9.80 12.34 -10.59
CA TRP A 219 -9.88 13.12 -11.83
C TRP A 219 -11.26 13.70 -12.08
N ILE A 220 -12.31 12.87 -11.95
CA ILE A 220 -13.70 13.27 -12.23
C ILE A 220 -14.25 14.23 -11.15
N GLY A 221 -13.83 14.08 -9.89
CA GLY A 221 -14.30 14.89 -8.76
C GLY A 221 -15.76 14.65 -8.35
N ARG A 222 -16.38 13.56 -8.83
CA ARG A 222 -17.79 13.24 -8.56
C ARG A 222 -17.94 11.84 -7.96
N PRO A 223 -18.97 11.57 -7.14
CA PRO A 223 -19.26 10.25 -6.63
C PRO A 223 -19.65 9.29 -7.75
N CYS A 224 -19.30 8.02 -7.60
CA CYS A 224 -19.80 6.97 -8.47
C CYS A 224 -21.32 6.79 -8.27
N ARG A 225 -22.06 6.67 -9.36
CA ARG A 225 -23.52 6.48 -9.35
C ARG A 225 -23.92 5.01 -9.40
N SER A 226 -23.24 4.23 -10.21
CA SER A 226 -23.50 2.80 -10.39
C SER A 226 -22.24 2.09 -10.84
N VAL A 227 -22.14 0.80 -10.52
CA VAL A 227 -21.05 -0.10 -10.91
C VAL A 227 -21.64 -1.38 -11.48
N SER A 228 -21.06 -1.86 -12.58
CA SER A 228 -21.28 -3.22 -13.09
C SER A 228 -19.92 -3.87 -13.28
N SER A 229 -19.79 -5.16 -12.94
CA SER A 229 -18.54 -5.89 -13.00
C SER A 229 -18.75 -7.26 -13.66
N PHE A 230 -17.81 -7.60 -14.52
CA PHE A 230 -17.75 -8.91 -15.19
C PHE A 230 -16.32 -9.42 -15.08
N GLY A 231 -16.15 -10.73 -14.91
CA GLY A 231 -14.83 -11.31 -14.77
C GLY A 231 -14.83 -12.80 -15.14
N SER A 232 -13.63 -13.30 -15.50
CA SER A 232 -13.43 -14.72 -15.74
C SER A 232 -11.97 -15.11 -15.52
N LEU A 233 -11.73 -16.33 -15.02
CA LEU A 233 -10.40 -16.92 -14.94
C LEU A 233 -10.14 -17.74 -16.20
N GLN A 234 -9.29 -17.22 -17.09
CA GLN A 234 -9.03 -17.85 -18.39
C GLN A 234 -7.72 -18.66 -18.43
N HIS A 235 -6.67 -18.20 -17.77
CA HIS A 235 -5.32 -18.75 -17.93
C HIS A 235 -4.88 -19.64 -16.75
N PHE A 236 -4.97 -19.16 -15.52
CA PHE A 236 -4.50 -19.91 -14.34
C PHE A 236 -5.54 -20.93 -13.84
N ARG A 237 -5.77 -21.95 -14.65
CA ARG A 237 -6.69 -23.07 -14.38
C ARG A 237 -6.07 -24.40 -14.81
N PRO A 238 -6.48 -25.53 -14.21
CA PRO A 238 -5.87 -26.84 -14.49
C PRO A 238 -5.82 -27.20 -15.99
N ALA A 239 -6.85 -26.83 -16.76
CA ALA A 239 -6.90 -27.10 -18.20
C ALA A 239 -5.84 -26.35 -19.02
N CYS A 240 -5.23 -25.29 -18.49
CA CYS A 240 -4.18 -24.51 -19.13
C CYS A 240 -2.79 -24.88 -18.65
N ARG A 241 -2.66 -25.92 -17.81
CA ARG A 241 -1.36 -26.42 -17.34
C ARG A 241 -0.56 -26.96 -18.53
N PRO A 242 0.72 -26.53 -18.70
CA PRO A 242 1.54 -27.06 -19.79
C PRO A 242 1.69 -28.59 -19.69
N ALA A 243 1.65 -29.27 -20.83
CA ALA A 243 1.84 -30.72 -20.89
C ALA A 243 3.21 -31.10 -20.26
N GLY A 244 3.22 -32.09 -19.38
CA GLY A 244 4.42 -32.52 -18.67
C GLY A 244 4.86 -31.62 -17.51
N ALA A 245 4.13 -30.57 -17.18
CA ALA A 245 4.47 -29.74 -16.04
C ALA A 245 4.29 -30.52 -14.72
N ALA A 246 5.27 -30.39 -13.81
CA ALA A 246 5.17 -30.91 -12.45
C ALA A 246 4.30 -30.01 -11.54
N ASP A 247 3.96 -30.48 -10.35
CA ASP A 247 3.18 -29.69 -9.37
C ASP A 247 4.00 -28.54 -8.76
N ARG A 248 5.30 -28.67 -8.76
CA ARG A 248 6.24 -27.65 -8.24
C ARG A 248 7.24 -27.27 -9.32
N CYS A 249 7.56 -25.98 -9.42
CA CYS A 249 8.52 -25.47 -10.41
C CYS A 249 9.91 -26.11 -10.29
N LEU A 250 10.33 -26.51 -9.09
CA LEU A 250 11.64 -27.16 -8.88
C LEU A 250 11.70 -28.58 -9.45
N ASP A 251 10.56 -29.23 -9.59
CA ASP A 251 10.43 -30.61 -10.10
C ASP A 251 10.07 -30.64 -11.60
N CYS A 252 9.88 -29.45 -12.20
CA CYS A 252 9.46 -29.33 -13.59
C CYS A 252 10.58 -29.75 -14.56
N PRO A 253 10.30 -30.64 -15.54
CA PRO A 253 11.30 -31.02 -16.54
C PRO A 253 11.86 -29.83 -17.29
N GLN A 254 13.17 -29.85 -17.60
CA GLN A 254 13.89 -28.76 -18.25
C GLN A 254 13.21 -28.16 -19.49
N PRO A 255 12.69 -28.95 -20.47
CA PRO A 255 12.02 -28.36 -21.61
C PRO A 255 10.80 -27.53 -21.22
N VAL A 256 9.97 -28.03 -20.31
CA VAL A 256 8.75 -27.34 -19.82
C VAL A 256 9.12 -26.12 -18.97
N GLU A 257 10.09 -26.27 -18.08
CA GLU A 257 10.57 -25.17 -17.21
C GLU A 257 11.14 -24.02 -18.05
N SER A 258 11.96 -24.33 -19.07
CA SER A 258 12.63 -23.32 -19.90
C SER A 258 11.65 -22.47 -20.72
N GLU A 259 10.53 -23.03 -21.13
CA GLU A 259 9.49 -22.32 -21.88
C GLU A 259 8.47 -21.58 -20.99
N CYS A 260 8.33 -22.01 -19.73
CA CYS A 260 7.34 -21.45 -18.82
C CYS A 260 7.71 -20.02 -18.36
N PRO A 261 6.95 -18.97 -18.72
CA PRO A 261 7.23 -17.60 -18.26
C PRO A 261 6.98 -17.42 -16.76
N TYR A 262 6.23 -18.32 -16.13
CA TYR A 262 5.85 -18.27 -14.72
C TYR A 262 6.76 -19.09 -13.82
N SER A 263 7.86 -19.65 -14.35
CA SER A 263 8.78 -20.50 -13.59
C SER A 263 9.34 -19.76 -12.37
N ALA A 264 9.16 -20.33 -11.18
CA ALA A 264 9.78 -19.82 -9.95
C ALA A 264 11.30 -19.91 -9.99
N VAL A 265 11.86 -20.92 -10.69
CA VAL A 265 13.30 -21.09 -10.90
C VAL A 265 13.88 -19.92 -11.69
N LYS A 266 13.20 -19.52 -12.79
CA LYS A 266 13.59 -18.32 -13.53
C LYS A 266 13.49 -17.07 -12.64
N ILE A 267 12.32 -16.82 -12.08
CA ILE A 267 12.00 -15.57 -11.39
C ILE A 267 12.90 -15.37 -10.16
N TYR A 268 13.04 -16.38 -9.31
CA TYR A 268 13.72 -16.20 -8.02
C TYR A 268 15.18 -16.64 -8.02
N LEU A 269 15.57 -17.63 -8.85
CA LEU A 269 16.90 -18.23 -8.76
C LEU A 269 17.83 -17.84 -9.91
N ARG A 270 17.29 -17.54 -11.10
CA ARG A 270 18.10 -17.14 -12.26
C ARG A 270 18.10 -15.65 -12.49
N ASP A 271 16.90 -15.06 -12.75
CA ASP A 271 16.81 -13.69 -13.23
C ASP A 271 17.05 -12.66 -12.12
N LEU A 272 16.65 -12.98 -10.90
CA LEU A 272 16.75 -12.08 -9.74
C LEU A 272 17.74 -12.57 -8.67
N ARG A 273 18.55 -13.58 -8.96
CA ARG A 273 19.54 -14.07 -8.01
C ARG A 273 20.51 -12.95 -7.60
N GLY A 274 20.59 -12.69 -6.30
CA GLY A 274 21.44 -11.62 -5.75
C GLY A 274 20.89 -10.21 -5.96
N SER A 275 19.70 -10.06 -6.53
CA SER A 275 19.03 -8.77 -6.62
C SER A 275 18.48 -8.34 -5.27
N SER A 276 18.66 -7.06 -4.92
CA SER A 276 18.02 -6.41 -3.78
C SER A 276 16.67 -5.80 -4.13
N THR A 277 16.19 -6.03 -5.37
CA THR A 277 14.89 -5.54 -5.80
C THR A 277 13.79 -6.56 -5.52
N TRP A 278 12.55 -6.06 -5.40
CA TRP A 278 11.39 -6.93 -5.29
C TRP A 278 11.36 -7.98 -6.42
N PRO A 279 11.05 -9.27 -6.11
CA PRO A 279 10.56 -9.80 -4.83
C PRO A 279 11.64 -10.34 -3.88
N ASN A 280 12.90 -10.07 -4.13
CA ASN A 280 14.03 -10.64 -3.38
C ASN A 280 14.53 -9.74 -2.23
N ASN A 281 13.87 -8.63 -1.98
CA ASN A 281 14.15 -7.70 -0.89
C ASN A 281 13.17 -7.83 0.27
#